data_d8afdfd55b9f9c3aae890c2908c9e794
#
_entry.id   d8afdfd55b9f9c3aae890c2908c9e794
#
_cell.length_a   1.000
_cell.length_b   1.000
_cell.length_c   1.000
_cell.angle_alpha   90.00
_cell.angle_beta   90.00
_cell.angle_gamma   90.00
#
_symmetry.space_group_name_H-M   'P 1'
#
loop_
_entity.id
_entity.type
_entity.pdbx_description
1 polymer ?
#
loop_
_entity_poly.entity_id
_entity_poly.type
_entity_poly.pdbx_seq_one_letter_code
_entity_poly.pdbx_strand_id
1 'polypeptide(L)'
;FEAFLPPDKKEHKLALERLKNETRTMIVYEAPHHLLKTLRELLETLGNRRLTLCRELTKKHETAWQTTIEDAIIRYEQEDPKGECVLVIEGRSQKEIEDEAKAAFEEISIEEHMKRYEDQGIARKEAMKLVAKDRGVTKRDIYQYLLGKESYNDF
;
A
#
# COMPACT_ATOMS: atom_id res chain seq x y z
N PHE A 1 -2.65 -4.33 16.34
CA PHE A 1 -3.18 -3.29 17.23
C PHE A 1 -2.06 -2.31 17.57
N GLU A 2 -2.21 -1.04 17.21
CA GLU A 2 -1.17 -0.02 17.35
C GLU A 2 -1.39 0.89 18.56
N ALA A 3 -2.55 0.81 19.24
CA ALA A 3 -2.94 1.72 20.31
C ALA A 3 -2.85 3.20 19.87
N PHE A 4 -2.37 4.09 20.73
CA PHE A 4 -2.05 5.47 20.35
C PHE A 4 -0.73 5.52 19.59
N LEU A 5 -0.67 6.30 18.51
CA LEU A 5 0.59 6.56 17.84
C LEU A 5 1.56 7.29 18.78
N PRO A 6 2.86 7.04 18.70
CA PRO A 6 3.85 7.67 19.58
C PRO A 6 3.76 9.20 19.53
N PRO A 7 3.84 9.89 20.67
CA PRO A 7 3.81 11.36 20.70
C PRO A 7 5.12 12.01 20.21
N ASP A 8 6.25 11.31 20.32
CA ASP A 8 7.53 11.77 19.78
C ASP A 8 7.51 11.83 18.26
N LYS A 9 7.91 12.95 17.69
CA LYS A 9 7.82 13.21 16.24
C LYS A 9 8.56 12.19 15.39
N LYS A 10 9.73 11.73 15.84
CA LYS A 10 10.56 10.76 15.10
C LYS A 10 9.94 9.37 15.17
N GLU A 11 9.54 8.94 16.36
CA GLU A 11 8.88 7.65 16.58
C GLU A 11 7.54 7.58 15.87
N HIS A 12 6.76 8.67 15.88
CA HIS A 12 5.49 8.81 15.16
C HIS A 12 5.68 8.57 13.66
N LYS A 13 6.66 9.25 13.05
CA LYS A 13 6.96 9.05 11.62
C LYS A 13 7.38 7.61 11.32
N LEU A 14 8.20 6.99 12.16
CA LEU A 14 8.60 5.59 11.99
C LEU A 14 7.40 4.63 12.14
N ALA A 15 6.47 4.93 13.05
CA ALA A 15 5.24 4.15 13.19
C ALA A 15 4.39 4.22 11.92
N LEU A 16 4.15 5.42 11.39
CA LEU A 16 3.41 5.61 10.13
C LEU A 16 4.06 4.87 8.95
N GLU A 17 5.39 4.96 8.80
CA GLU A 17 6.11 4.25 7.74
C GLU A 17 5.96 2.72 7.82
N ARG A 18 5.94 2.16 9.05
CA ARG A 18 5.65 0.74 9.24
C ARG A 18 4.24 0.36 8.77
N LEU A 19 3.26 1.22 9.07
CA LEU A 19 1.86 0.99 8.70
C LEU A 19 1.63 1.03 7.20
N LYS A 20 2.48 1.72 6.43
CA LYS A 20 2.37 1.85 4.98
C LYS A 20 2.22 0.52 4.25
N ASN A 21 3.00 -0.48 4.67
CA ASN A 21 3.03 -1.79 4.03
C ASN A 21 2.26 -2.87 4.81
N GLU A 22 1.54 -2.50 5.90
CA GLU A 22 0.75 -3.44 6.67
C GLU A 22 -0.45 -3.94 5.86
N THR A 23 -0.58 -5.26 5.73
CA THR A 23 -1.65 -5.92 4.98
C THR A 23 -2.85 -6.30 5.84
N ARG A 24 -2.66 -6.38 7.15
CA ARG A 24 -3.72 -6.70 8.11
C ARG A 24 -4.49 -5.43 8.49
N THR A 25 -5.71 -5.60 8.96
CA THR A 25 -6.48 -4.51 9.58
C THR A 25 -5.70 -3.89 10.73
N MET A 26 -5.59 -2.57 10.73
CA MET A 26 -4.92 -1.78 11.76
C MET A 26 -5.94 -1.13 12.67
N ILE A 27 -5.65 -1.08 13.97
CA ILE A 27 -6.50 -0.41 14.97
C ILE A 27 -5.64 0.63 15.67
N VAL A 28 -6.05 1.90 15.55
CA VAL A 28 -5.38 3.06 16.13
C VAL A 28 -6.35 3.80 17.05
N TYR A 29 -5.91 4.15 18.25
CA TYR A 29 -6.64 5.01 19.16
C TYR A 29 -6.24 6.46 18.92
N GLU A 30 -7.24 7.37 19.01
CA GLU A 30 -6.94 8.79 18.84
C GLU A 30 -7.82 9.66 19.72
N ALA A 31 -7.22 10.73 20.22
CA ALA A 31 -7.94 11.77 20.93
C ALA A 31 -8.68 12.69 19.94
N PRO A 32 -9.88 13.20 20.31
CA PRO A 32 -10.68 14.00 19.37
C PRO A 32 -9.93 15.21 18.81
N HIS A 33 -9.18 15.91 19.62
CA HIS A 33 -8.44 17.12 19.22
C HIS A 33 -7.23 16.86 18.30
N HIS A 34 -6.78 15.61 18.19
CA HIS A 34 -5.72 15.20 17.26
C HIS A 34 -6.25 14.50 16.00
N LEU A 35 -7.52 14.08 16.02
CA LEU A 35 -8.11 13.21 14.99
C LEU A 35 -7.88 13.72 13.57
N LEU A 36 -8.19 14.99 13.30
CA LEU A 36 -8.07 15.55 11.95
C LEU A 36 -6.61 15.56 11.45
N LYS A 37 -5.68 15.88 12.34
CA LYS A 37 -4.24 15.84 12.02
C LYS A 37 -3.80 14.42 11.69
N THR A 38 -4.15 13.47 12.53
CA THR A 38 -3.81 12.05 12.35
C THR A 38 -4.42 11.48 11.07
N LEU A 39 -5.67 11.81 10.74
CA LEU A 39 -6.30 11.41 9.48
C LEU A 39 -5.53 11.92 8.25
N ARG A 40 -5.05 13.17 8.28
CA ARG A 40 -4.24 13.74 7.19
C ARG A 40 -2.89 13.03 7.04
N GLU A 41 -2.21 12.75 8.14
CA GLU A 41 -0.95 11.99 8.16
C GLU A 41 -1.14 10.55 7.67
N LEU A 42 -2.25 9.92 8.03
CA LEU A 42 -2.63 8.60 7.52
C LEU A 42 -2.94 8.64 6.02
N LEU A 43 -3.66 9.65 5.54
CA LEU A 43 -3.94 9.81 4.10
C LEU A 43 -2.65 9.96 3.29
N GLU A 44 -1.72 10.79 3.76
CA GLU A 44 -0.42 11.00 3.11
C GLU A 44 0.42 9.73 3.07
N THR A 45 0.41 8.93 4.14
CA THR A 45 1.27 7.75 4.28
C THR A 45 0.65 6.49 3.66
N LEU A 46 -0.64 6.24 3.92
CA LEU A 46 -1.33 5.00 3.54
C LEU A 46 -2.13 5.14 2.24
N GLY A 47 -2.41 6.36 1.80
CA GLY A 47 -3.41 6.62 0.77
C GLY A 47 -4.85 6.56 1.31
N ASN A 48 -5.83 6.71 0.43
CA ASN A 48 -7.25 6.73 0.80
C ASN A 48 -7.80 5.32 1.02
N ARG A 49 -7.56 4.77 2.21
CA ARG A 49 -8.06 3.44 2.61
C ARG A 49 -9.44 3.51 3.23
N ARG A 50 -10.15 2.40 3.19
CA ARG A 50 -11.38 2.22 3.94
C ARG A 50 -11.10 2.27 5.44
N LEU A 51 -12.00 2.91 6.16
CA LEU A 51 -11.90 3.19 7.58
C LEU A 51 -13.26 2.97 8.23
N THR A 52 -13.29 2.30 9.37
CA THR A 52 -14.39 2.40 10.32
C THR A 52 -13.95 3.29 11.47
N LEU A 53 -14.57 4.45 11.60
CA LEU A 53 -14.33 5.36 12.69
C LEU A 53 -15.36 5.11 13.78
N CYS A 54 -14.89 4.55 14.91
CA CYS A 54 -15.70 4.30 16.09
C CYS A 54 -15.47 5.41 17.11
N ARG A 55 -16.53 5.82 17.76
CA ARG A 55 -16.48 6.85 18.83
C ARG A 55 -17.22 6.35 20.04
N GLU A 56 -16.70 6.74 21.21
CA GLU A 56 -17.34 6.46 22.51
C GLU A 56 -17.70 4.97 22.69
N LEU A 57 -16.84 4.06 22.22
CA LEU A 57 -17.06 2.62 22.33
C LEU A 57 -17.42 2.20 23.76
N THR A 58 -18.43 1.34 23.89
CA THR A 58 -19.00 0.85 25.16
C THR A 58 -19.72 1.91 26.01
N LYS A 59 -19.87 3.13 25.51
CA LYS A 59 -20.56 4.24 26.20
C LYS A 59 -21.95 4.50 25.57
N LYS A 60 -22.77 5.33 26.23
CA LYS A 60 -24.14 5.63 25.81
C LYS A 60 -24.25 6.21 24.38
N HIS A 61 -23.23 6.92 23.92
CA HIS A 61 -23.20 7.60 22.63
C HIS A 61 -22.25 6.94 21.64
N GLU A 62 -22.09 5.62 21.76
CA GLU A 62 -21.30 4.82 20.83
C GLU A 62 -21.80 5.00 19.39
N THR A 63 -20.86 5.23 18.49
CA THR A 63 -21.09 5.26 17.04
C THR A 63 -19.98 4.53 16.31
N ALA A 64 -20.34 3.86 15.22
CA ALA A 64 -19.39 3.28 14.27
C ALA A 64 -19.80 3.72 12.86
N TRP A 65 -18.90 4.37 12.17
CA TRP A 65 -19.13 4.90 10.84
C TRP A 65 -18.11 4.35 9.85
N GLN A 66 -18.62 3.57 8.89
CA GLN A 66 -17.80 3.05 7.78
C GLN A 66 -17.67 4.14 6.71
N THR A 67 -16.44 4.44 6.34
CA THR A 67 -16.09 5.55 5.45
C THR A 67 -14.71 5.32 4.81
N THR A 68 -14.15 6.34 4.21
CA THR A 68 -12.75 6.41 3.80
C THR A 68 -11.99 7.43 4.64
N ILE A 69 -10.66 7.40 4.60
CA ILE A 69 -9.85 8.39 5.32
C ILE A 69 -10.15 9.80 4.79
N GLU A 70 -10.30 9.97 3.49
CA GLU A 70 -10.58 11.26 2.84
C GLU A 70 -11.95 11.81 3.22
N ASP A 71 -13.01 10.99 3.17
CA ASP A 71 -14.35 11.40 3.59
C ASP A 71 -14.41 11.74 5.09
N ALA A 72 -13.63 11.05 5.91
CA ALA A 72 -13.51 11.37 7.33
C ALA A 72 -12.85 12.75 7.54
N ILE A 73 -11.82 13.08 6.76
CA ILE A 73 -11.20 14.43 6.78
C ILE A 73 -12.23 15.49 6.40
N ILE A 74 -12.94 15.32 5.28
CA ILE A 74 -13.95 16.26 4.79
C ILE A 74 -15.00 16.54 5.87
N ARG A 75 -15.45 15.49 6.56
CA ARG A 75 -16.43 15.65 7.64
C ARG A 75 -15.86 16.44 8.82
N TYR A 76 -14.66 16.06 9.29
CA TYR A 76 -14.08 16.69 10.50
C TYR A 76 -13.37 18.02 10.24
N GLU A 77 -13.32 18.48 9.01
CA GLU A 77 -13.06 19.91 8.69
C GLU A 77 -14.26 20.81 8.97
N GLN A 78 -15.47 20.24 9.03
CA GLN A 78 -16.72 20.96 9.25
C GLN A 78 -17.32 20.71 10.65
N GLU A 79 -16.95 19.61 11.29
CA GLU A 79 -17.48 19.19 12.60
C GLU A 79 -16.34 18.95 13.58
N ASP A 80 -16.43 19.50 14.79
CA ASP A 80 -15.49 19.15 15.85
C ASP A 80 -15.71 17.71 16.32
N PRO A 81 -14.70 16.84 16.28
CA PRO A 81 -14.82 15.49 16.80
C PRO A 81 -15.01 15.52 18.32
N LYS A 82 -15.90 14.66 18.81
CA LYS A 82 -16.20 14.54 20.26
C LYS A 82 -16.01 13.11 20.72
N GLY A 83 -15.45 12.96 21.91
CA GLY A 83 -15.21 11.66 22.53
C GLY A 83 -13.98 10.94 21.97
N GLU A 84 -13.61 9.85 22.61
CA GLU A 84 -12.49 9.03 22.20
C GLU A 84 -12.78 8.32 20.88
N CYS A 85 -11.79 8.30 20.00
CA CYS A 85 -11.89 7.72 18.68
C CYS A 85 -11.06 6.45 18.55
N VAL A 86 -11.61 5.45 17.85
CA VAL A 86 -10.91 4.24 17.44
C VAL A 86 -11.02 4.15 15.92
N LEU A 87 -9.89 4.13 15.27
CA LEU A 87 -9.76 4.02 13.83
C LEU A 87 -9.46 2.56 13.47
N VAL A 88 -10.38 1.90 12.78
CA VAL A 88 -10.19 0.54 12.24
C VAL A 88 -9.94 0.70 10.75
N ILE A 89 -8.67 0.58 10.35
CA ILE A 89 -8.19 0.92 9.02
C ILE A 89 -7.90 -0.35 8.25
N GLU A 90 -8.35 -0.43 7.00
CA GLU A 90 -8.04 -1.53 6.10
C GLU A 90 -6.54 -1.60 5.81
N GLY A 91 -5.98 -2.81 5.83
CA GLY A 91 -4.60 -3.05 5.42
C GLY A 91 -4.40 -2.88 3.92
N ARG A 92 -3.15 -2.86 3.47
CA ARG A 92 -2.80 -2.82 2.06
C ARG A 92 -3.27 -4.10 1.37
N SER A 93 -3.97 -3.98 0.26
CA SER A 93 -4.45 -5.15 -0.45
C SER A 93 -3.32 -5.87 -1.17
N GLN A 94 -3.43 -7.21 -1.30
CA GLN A 94 -2.48 -8.00 -2.07
C GLN A 94 -2.41 -7.51 -3.52
N LYS A 95 -3.54 -7.08 -4.07
CA LYS A 95 -3.62 -6.54 -5.44
C LYS A 95 -2.79 -5.26 -5.60
N GLU A 96 -2.88 -4.32 -4.65
CA GLU A 96 -2.07 -3.09 -4.69
C GLU A 96 -0.57 -3.38 -4.65
N ILE A 97 -0.16 -4.36 -3.85
CA ILE A 97 1.25 -4.80 -3.77
C ILE A 97 1.70 -5.39 -5.11
N GLU A 98 0.86 -6.25 -5.71
CA GLU A 98 1.15 -6.87 -7.00
C GLU A 98 1.19 -5.86 -8.14
N ASP A 99 0.25 -4.90 -8.15
CA ASP A 99 0.17 -3.87 -9.18
C ASP A 99 1.37 -2.91 -9.10
N GLU A 100 1.80 -2.53 -7.89
CA GLU A 100 3.00 -1.71 -7.70
C GLU A 100 4.27 -2.48 -8.11
N ALA A 101 4.38 -3.76 -7.75
CA ALA A 101 5.49 -4.59 -8.19
C ALA A 101 5.55 -4.71 -9.72
N LYS A 102 4.40 -4.88 -10.40
CA LYS A 102 4.33 -4.90 -11.85
C LYS A 102 4.75 -3.57 -12.46
N ALA A 103 4.25 -2.45 -11.94
CA ALA A 103 4.59 -1.12 -12.42
C ALA A 103 6.10 -0.84 -12.30
N ALA A 104 6.74 -1.25 -11.21
CA ALA A 104 8.18 -1.13 -11.03
C ALA A 104 8.99 -1.93 -12.09
N PHE A 105 8.44 -3.05 -12.57
CA PHE A 105 9.06 -3.82 -13.65
C PHE A 105 8.77 -3.27 -15.05
N GLU A 106 7.73 -2.47 -15.23
CA GLU A 106 7.46 -1.79 -16.50
C GLU A 106 8.48 -0.69 -16.82
N GLU A 107 9.11 -0.11 -15.80
CA GLU A 107 10.15 0.93 -15.97
C GLU A 107 11.47 0.38 -16.52
N ILE A 108 11.71 -0.93 -16.46
CA ILE A 108 12.92 -1.58 -16.98
C ILE A 108 12.59 -2.42 -18.22
N SER A 109 13.56 -2.56 -19.12
CA SER A 109 13.38 -3.42 -20.30
C SER A 109 13.26 -4.90 -19.92
N ILE A 110 12.68 -5.72 -20.81
CA ILE A 110 12.58 -7.17 -20.58
C ILE A 110 13.96 -7.79 -20.50
N GLU A 111 14.91 -7.31 -21.33
CA GLU A 111 16.29 -7.79 -21.36
C GLU A 111 17.02 -7.50 -20.05
N GLU A 112 16.84 -6.29 -19.51
CA GLU A 112 17.43 -5.91 -18.22
C GLU A 112 16.83 -6.76 -17.08
N HIS A 113 15.52 -7.00 -17.12
CA HIS A 113 14.86 -7.85 -16.15
C HIS A 113 15.32 -9.30 -16.25
N MET A 114 15.47 -9.84 -17.47
CA MET A 114 16.07 -11.15 -17.71
C MET A 114 17.47 -11.24 -17.13
N LYS A 115 18.31 -10.25 -17.45
CA LYS A 115 19.69 -10.19 -16.97
C LYS A 115 19.81 -10.22 -15.46
N ARG A 116 18.93 -9.54 -14.72
CA ARG A 116 18.91 -9.57 -13.24
C ARG A 116 18.78 -10.99 -12.68
N TYR A 117 18.00 -11.84 -13.33
CA TYR A 117 17.86 -13.25 -12.94
C TYR A 117 19.04 -14.11 -13.42
N GLU A 118 19.51 -13.90 -14.63
CA GLU A 118 20.66 -14.62 -15.18
C GLU A 118 21.96 -14.33 -14.38
N ASP A 119 22.17 -13.09 -13.94
CA ASP A 119 23.28 -12.69 -13.07
C ASP A 119 23.24 -13.37 -11.68
N GLN A 120 22.07 -13.83 -11.24
CA GLN A 120 21.89 -14.66 -10.05
C GLN A 120 22.13 -16.16 -10.30
N GLY A 121 22.54 -16.55 -11.50
CA GLY A 121 22.77 -17.92 -11.88
C GLY A 121 21.53 -18.71 -12.30
N ILE A 122 20.40 -18.04 -12.52
CA ILE A 122 19.15 -18.67 -12.97
C ILE A 122 19.22 -18.91 -14.47
N ALA A 123 18.95 -20.15 -14.89
CA ALA A 123 18.97 -20.51 -16.31
C ALA A 123 17.92 -19.69 -17.10
N ARG A 124 18.27 -19.24 -18.33
CA ARG A 124 17.45 -18.40 -19.21
C ARG A 124 15.98 -18.83 -19.33
N LYS A 125 15.74 -20.16 -19.44
CA LYS A 125 14.39 -20.72 -19.53
C LYS A 125 13.55 -20.49 -18.27
N GLU A 126 14.19 -20.51 -17.11
CA GLU A 126 13.54 -20.27 -15.82
C GLU A 126 13.41 -18.76 -15.55
N ALA A 127 14.43 -17.97 -15.90
CA ALA A 127 14.38 -16.52 -15.87
C ALA A 127 13.18 -15.96 -16.67
N MET A 128 12.92 -16.50 -17.90
CA MET A 128 11.72 -16.12 -18.67
C MET A 128 10.41 -16.40 -17.94
N LYS A 129 10.32 -17.46 -17.14
CA LYS A 129 9.10 -17.74 -16.36
C LYS A 129 8.93 -16.75 -15.21
N LEU A 130 10.03 -16.42 -14.53
CA LEU A 130 10.02 -15.47 -13.43
C LEU A 130 9.66 -14.07 -13.92
N VAL A 131 10.31 -13.60 -14.98
CA VAL A 131 10.00 -12.31 -15.63
C VAL A 131 8.55 -12.25 -16.09
N ALA A 132 8.01 -13.32 -16.69
CA ALA A 132 6.62 -13.39 -17.09
C ALA A 132 5.68 -13.28 -15.89
N LYS A 133 5.97 -13.98 -14.81
CA LYS A 133 5.20 -13.91 -13.56
C LYS A 133 5.22 -12.50 -12.96
N ASP A 134 6.39 -11.90 -12.83
CA ASP A 134 6.56 -10.57 -12.23
C ASP A 134 5.83 -9.48 -13.01
N ARG A 135 5.80 -9.58 -14.33
CA ARG A 135 5.13 -8.64 -15.23
C ARG A 135 3.64 -8.97 -15.46
N GLY A 136 3.16 -10.11 -14.95
CA GLY A 136 1.78 -10.55 -15.16
C GLY A 136 1.44 -10.89 -16.61
N VAL A 137 2.44 -11.30 -17.41
CA VAL A 137 2.30 -11.71 -18.82
C VAL A 137 2.61 -13.20 -18.98
N THR A 138 2.39 -13.75 -20.19
CA THR A 138 2.73 -15.15 -20.44
C THR A 138 4.22 -15.32 -20.78
N LYS A 139 4.77 -16.49 -20.49
CA LYS A 139 6.13 -16.83 -20.93
C LYS A 139 6.30 -16.72 -22.45
N ARG A 140 5.22 -16.99 -23.21
CA ARG A 140 5.19 -16.87 -24.66
C ARG A 140 5.41 -15.43 -25.11
N ASP A 141 4.80 -14.48 -24.41
CA ASP A 141 4.95 -13.04 -24.71
C ASP A 141 6.40 -12.60 -24.52
N ILE A 142 7.04 -13.02 -23.42
CA ILE A 142 8.47 -12.75 -23.16
C ILE A 142 9.34 -13.36 -24.27
N TYR A 143 9.07 -14.61 -24.64
CA TYR A 143 9.81 -15.29 -25.70
C TYR A 143 9.68 -14.60 -27.05
N GLN A 144 8.46 -14.21 -27.45
CA GLN A 144 8.21 -13.49 -28.70
C GLN A 144 8.91 -12.12 -28.73
N TYR A 145 8.89 -11.41 -27.61
CA TYR A 145 9.57 -10.13 -27.51
C TYR A 145 11.09 -10.28 -27.74
N LEU A 146 11.71 -11.26 -27.09
CA LEU A 146 13.16 -11.51 -27.21
C LEU A 146 13.53 -11.96 -28.64
N LEU A 147 12.73 -12.83 -29.29
CA LEU A 147 12.93 -13.24 -30.67
C LEU A 147 12.83 -12.08 -31.67
N GLY A 148 11.85 -11.19 -31.49
CA GLY A 148 11.65 -10.04 -32.37
C GLY A 148 12.85 -9.10 -32.37
N LYS A 149 13.62 -9.01 -31.29
CA LYS A 149 14.83 -8.19 -31.20
C LYS A 149 16.09 -8.90 -31.71
N GLU A 150 16.19 -10.21 -31.53
CA GLU A 150 17.31 -10.98 -32.10
C GLU A 150 17.32 -10.87 -33.64
N SER A 151 16.13 -10.84 -34.27
CA SER A 151 15.99 -10.64 -35.72
C SER A 151 16.35 -9.22 -36.22
N TYR A 152 16.39 -8.22 -35.35
CA TYR A 152 16.71 -6.82 -35.71
C TYR A 152 18.20 -6.47 -35.54
N ASN A 153 18.98 -7.29 -34.82
CA ASN A 153 20.42 -7.08 -34.59
C ASN A 153 21.34 -7.80 -35.60
N ASP A 154 20.76 -8.55 -36.53
CA ASP A 154 21.52 -9.29 -37.57
C ASP A 154 21.57 -8.54 -38.93
N PHE A 155 21.32 -7.21 -38.93
CA PHE A 155 21.51 -6.37 -40.13
C PHE A 155 22.49 -5.24 -39.91
#